data_bc963f5f656437f4654a73c2225b4204
#
_entry.id   bc963f5f656437f4654a73c2225b4204
#
_cell.length_a   1.000
_cell.length_b   1.000
_cell.length_c   1.000
_cell.angle_alpha   90.00
_cell.angle_beta   90.00
_cell.angle_gamma   90.00
#
_symmetry.space_group_name_H-M   'P 1'
#
loop_
_entity.id
_entity.type
_entity.pdbx_description
1 polymer ?
#
loop_
_entity_poly.entity_id
_entity_poly.type
_entity_poly.pdbx_seq_one_letter_code
_entity_poly.pdbx_strand_id
1 'polypeptide(L)'
;LTLFLIVITMIDADTQLIPDSIVYPLLWIGLAMSLYHPLAGAQTLFISPKDAIVGAMAGYLSLWSVFWAFKLVTGKDGMGYGDFKLLAALGAWLGWQQLPMIIMMSAVVGAVFNIIMIAARGRDRNIPIPFGPYLAAAGWVTMIWGESIKNTYLDLMF
;
A
#
# COMPACT_ATOMS: atom_id res chain seq x y z
N LEU A 1 -0.23 -6.24 11.82
CA LEU A 1 -0.42 -5.79 10.45
C LEU A 1 -1.23 -6.80 9.62
N THR A 2 -0.81 -8.08 9.52
CA THR A 2 -1.41 -9.10 8.63
C THR A 2 -2.93 -9.24 8.79
N LEU A 3 -3.45 -9.35 10.02
CA LEU A 3 -4.90 -9.48 10.25
C LEU A 3 -5.67 -8.28 9.73
N PHE A 4 -5.17 -7.06 9.91
CA PHE A 4 -5.78 -5.85 9.36
C PHE A 4 -5.82 -5.88 7.83
N LEU A 5 -4.74 -6.30 7.20
CA LEU A 5 -4.67 -6.38 5.73
C LEU A 5 -5.65 -7.42 5.17
N ILE A 6 -5.82 -8.57 5.83
CA ILE A 6 -6.81 -9.58 5.43
C ILE A 6 -8.22 -9.00 5.52
N VAL A 7 -8.57 -8.37 6.64
CA VAL A 7 -9.91 -7.79 6.83
C VAL A 7 -10.19 -6.68 5.82
N ILE A 8 -9.23 -5.78 5.60
CA ILE A 8 -9.34 -4.71 4.59
C ILE A 8 -9.54 -5.31 3.20
N THR A 9 -8.75 -6.33 2.83
CA THR A 9 -8.86 -7.00 1.53
C THR A 9 -10.25 -7.60 1.31
N MET A 10 -10.80 -8.27 2.32
CA MET A 10 -12.14 -8.86 2.22
C MET A 10 -13.23 -7.79 2.07
N ILE A 11 -13.18 -6.75 2.89
CA ILE A 11 -14.18 -5.67 2.84
C ILE A 11 -14.08 -4.91 1.51
N ASP A 12 -12.87 -4.57 1.05
CA ASP A 12 -12.70 -3.82 -0.19
C ASP A 12 -13.08 -4.64 -1.42
N ALA A 13 -12.85 -5.97 -1.40
CA ALA A 13 -13.29 -6.86 -2.47
C ALA A 13 -14.83 -6.92 -2.59
N ASP A 14 -15.55 -6.83 -1.46
CA ASP A 14 -17.01 -6.91 -1.43
C ASP A 14 -17.68 -5.55 -1.66
N THR A 15 -17.15 -4.49 -1.06
CA THR A 15 -17.81 -3.18 -1.00
C THR A 15 -17.12 -2.09 -1.84
N GLN A 16 -15.88 -2.34 -2.28
CA GLN A 16 -15.01 -1.34 -2.93
C GLN A 16 -14.79 -0.08 -2.06
N LEU A 17 -14.88 -0.25 -0.75
CA LEU A 17 -14.68 0.79 0.24
C LEU A 17 -13.76 0.29 1.35
N ILE A 18 -12.73 1.03 1.63
CA ILE A 18 -11.84 0.76 2.76
C ILE A 18 -12.33 1.55 3.98
N PRO A 19 -12.81 0.87 5.05
CA PRO A 19 -13.37 1.56 6.21
C PRO A 19 -12.31 2.33 6.98
N ASP A 20 -12.57 3.59 7.25
CA ASP A 20 -11.72 4.46 8.07
C ASP A 20 -11.55 3.91 9.49
N SER A 21 -12.57 3.24 10.03
CA SER A 21 -12.55 2.60 11.34
C SER A 21 -11.49 1.50 11.49
N ILE A 22 -10.97 0.97 10.39
CA ILE A 22 -9.92 -0.05 10.37
C ILE A 22 -8.57 0.54 10.00
N VAL A 23 -8.54 1.44 9.01
CA VAL A 23 -7.28 2.01 8.50
C VAL A 23 -6.65 2.99 9.50
N TYR A 24 -7.45 3.83 10.18
CA TYR A 24 -6.88 4.75 11.17
C TYR A 24 -6.26 4.05 12.38
N PRO A 25 -6.92 3.06 13.02
CA PRO A 25 -6.25 2.27 14.04
C PRO A 25 -4.96 1.60 13.54
N LEU A 26 -4.96 1.05 12.32
CA LEU A 26 -3.77 0.46 11.72
C LEU A 26 -2.63 1.46 11.59
N LEU A 27 -2.92 2.67 11.08
CA LEU A 27 -1.94 3.76 10.96
C LEU A 27 -1.35 4.15 12.33
N TRP A 28 -2.23 4.39 13.32
CA TRP A 28 -1.82 4.83 14.65
C TRP A 28 -1.04 3.77 15.41
N ILE A 29 -1.41 2.49 15.27
CA ILE A 29 -0.64 1.39 15.84
C ILE A 29 0.76 1.34 15.21
N GLY A 30 0.89 1.51 13.89
CA GLY A 30 2.20 1.58 13.21
C GLY A 30 3.09 2.69 13.74
N LEU A 31 2.53 3.90 13.85
CA LEU A 31 3.23 5.05 14.43
C LEU A 31 3.60 4.83 15.91
N ALA A 32 2.68 4.28 16.73
CA ALA A 32 2.95 3.98 18.12
C ALA A 32 4.05 2.92 18.29
N MET A 33 4.02 1.86 17.48
CA MET A 33 5.05 0.81 17.50
C MET A 33 6.43 1.33 17.12
N SER A 34 6.53 2.31 16.24
CA SER A 34 7.81 2.94 15.88
C SER A 34 8.49 3.64 17.07
N LEU A 35 7.73 4.09 18.07
CA LEU A 35 8.28 4.72 19.28
C LEU A 35 9.07 3.73 20.15
N TYR A 36 8.83 2.43 20.03
CA TYR A 36 9.60 1.40 20.75
C TYR A 36 10.97 1.12 20.10
N HIS A 37 11.22 1.60 18.88
CA HIS A 37 12.50 1.41 18.19
C HIS A 37 13.72 1.81 19.04
N PRO A 38 13.78 2.97 19.68
CA PRO A 38 14.95 3.36 20.49
C PRO A 38 15.10 2.57 21.79
N LEU A 39 14.03 1.91 22.27
CA LEU A 39 14.04 1.14 23.52
C LEU A 39 14.49 -0.31 23.32
N ALA A 40 14.33 -0.86 22.12
CA ALA A 40 14.57 -2.27 21.82
C ALA A 40 15.99 -2.57 21.29
N GLY A 41 16.84 -1.56 21.06
CA GLY A 41 18.21 -1.72 20.55
C GLY A 41 18.29 -1.91 19.04
N ALA A 42 19.52 -2.05 18.52
CA ALA A 42 19.83 -1.97 17.09
C ALA A 42 19.29 -3.13 16.19
N GLN A 43 18.67 -4.15 16.79
CA GLN A 43 18.11 -5.29 16.05
C GLN A 43 16.56 -5.29 16.11
N THR A 44 15.94 -4.20 15.73
CA THR A 44 14.51 -4.03 15.93
C THR A 44 13.71 -4.39 14.69
N LEU A 45 12.61 -5.12 14.91
CA LEU A 45 11.54 -5.36 13.94
C LEU A 45 10.74 -4.08 13.59
N PHE A 46 11.04 -2.97 14.26
CA PHE A 46 10.32 -1.70 14.12
C PHE A 46 11.22 -0.66 13.46
N ILE A 47 10.62 0.09 12.55
CA ILE A 47 11.27 1.21 11.89
C ILE A 47 11.41 2.42 12.83
N SER A 48 12.32 3.34 12.51
CA SER A 48 12.49 4.56 13.28
C SER A 48 11.22 5.42 13.24
N PRO A 49 10.92 6.21 14.30
CA PRO A 49 9.77 7.13 14.30
C PRO A 49 9.80 8.11 13.14
N LYS A 50 10.99 8.57 12.75
CA LYS A 50 11.18 9.45 11.60
C LYS A 50 10.73 8.76 10.30
N ASP A 51 11.19 7.53 10.06
CA ASP A 51 10.84 6.79 8.85
C ASP A 51 9.36 6.40 8.81
N ALA A 52 8.74 6.14 9.97
CA ALA A 52 7.31 5.89 10.09
C ALA A 52 6.47 7.11 9.71
N ILE A 53 6.82 8.28 10.24
CA ILE A 53 6.11 9.54 9.94
C ILE A 53 6.31 9.93 8.48
N VAL A 54 7.56 9.92 8.00
CA VAL A 54 7.86 10.22 6.59
C VAL A 54 7.16 9.21 5.66
N GLY A 55 7.16 7.93 6.05
CA GLY A 55 6.47 6.86 5.31
C GLY A 55 4.96 7.09 5.23
N ALA A 56 4.32 7.44 6.34
CA ALA A 56 2.88 7.75 6.34
C ALA A 56 2.55 8.96 5.43
N MET A 57 3.32 10.03 5.54
CA MET A 57 3.15 11.23 4.71
C MET A 57 3.39 10.94 3.23
N ALA A 58 4.52 10.31 2.91
CA ALA A 58 4.88 9.98 1.53
C ALA A 58 3.89 8.98 0.92
N GLY A 59 3.43 8.00 1.69
CA GLY A 59 2.41 7.03 1.24
C GLY A 59 1.11 7.72 0.85
N TYR A 60 0.61 8.62 1.69
CA TYR A 60 -0.60 9.38 1.37
C TYR A 60 -0.41 10.28 0.15
N LEU A 61 0.63 11.10 0.16
CA LEU A 61 0.86 12.13 -0.85
C LEU A 61 1.19 11.53 -2.23
N SER A 62 1.85 10.38 -2.29
CA SER A 62 2.18 9.74 -3.57
C SER A 62 0.93 9.34 -4.36
N LEU A 63 0.00 8.60 -3.75
CA LEU A 63 -1.25 8.24 -4.42
C LEU A 63 -2.19 9.42 -4.59
N TRP A 64 -2.21 10.36 -3.65
CA TRP A 64 -2.98 11.59 -3.78
C TRP A 64 -2.52 12.42 -5.00
N SER A 65 -1.22 12.54 -5.21
CA SER A 65 -0.69 13.26 -6.37
C SER A 65 -1.01 12.56 -7.69
N VAL A 66 -0.89 11.23 -7.73
CA VAL A 66 -1.27 10.41 -8.89
C VAL A 66 -2.76 10.56 -9.20
N PHE A 67 -3.62 10.51 -8.17
CA PHE A 67 -5.06 10.70 -8.32
C PHE A 67 -5.40 12.06 -8.94
N TRP A 68 -4.82 13.15 -8.42
CA TRP A 68 -5.06 14.49 -8.96
C TRP A 68 -4.52 14.66 -10.37
N ALA A 69 -3.33 14.12 -10.66
CA ALA A 69 -2.78 14.14 -12.01
C ALA A 69 -3.71 13.40 -12.99
N PHE A 70 -4.20 12.22 -12.61
CA PHE A 70 -5.15 11.45 -13.43
C PHE A 70 -6.49 12.18 -13.61
N LYS A 71 -7.05 12.75 -12.54
CA LYS A 71 -8.31 13.50 -12.57
C LYS A 71 -8.22 14.75 -13.45
N LEU A 72 -7.10 15.48 -13.41
CA LEU A 72 -6.88 16.65 -14.26
C LEU A 72 -6.78 16.30 -15.74
N VAL A 73 -6.20 15.13 -16.08
CA VAL A 73 -6.02 14.69 -17.47
C VAL A 73 -7.30 14.05 -18.03
N THR A 74 -7.99 13.23 -17.23
CA THR A 74 -9.12 12.40 -17.69
C THR A 74 -10.49 12.91 -17.30
N GLY A 75 -10.57 13.78 -16.29
CA GLY A 75 -11.82 14.25 -15.68
C GLY A 75 -12.58 13.18 -14.88
N LYS A 76 -11.97 11.99 -14.66
CA LYS A 76 -12.60 10.85 -13.98
C LYS A 76 -11.88 10.55 -12.65
N ASP A 77 -12.63 10.06 -11.68
CA ASP A 77 -12.06 9.54 -10.45
C ASP A 77 -11.49 8.13 -10.72
N GLY A 78 -10.16 8.01 -10.64
CA GLY A 78 -9.45 6.76 -10.98
C GLY A 78 -9.22 5.81 -9.81
N MET A 79 -9.42 6.27 -8.56
CA MET A 79 -9.04 5.52 -7.35
C MET A 79 -9.84 5.99 -6.15
N GLY A 80 -10.06 5.11 -5.17
CA GLY A 80 -10.72 5.43 -3.91
C GLY A 80 -9.82 6.19 -2.92
N TYR A 81 -10.40 7.08 -2.13
CA TYR A 81 -9.67 7.78 -1.06
C TYR A 81 -9.13 6.85 0.03
N GLY A 82 -9.72 5.66 0.18
CA GLY A 82 -9.27 4.64 1.12
C GLY A 82 -7.88 4.10 0.80
N ASP A 83 -7.52 3.99 -0.49
CA ASP A 83 -6.22 3.50 -0.93
C ASP A 83 -5.06 4.40 -0.45
N PHE A 84 -5.27 5.74 -0.44
CA PHE A 84 -4.26 6.68 0.06
C PHE A 84 -3.97 6.47 1.54
N LYS A 85 -5.04 6.25 2.32
CA LYS A 85 -4.95 6.01 3.76
C LYS A 85 -4.32 4.66 4.06
N LEU A 86 -4.64 3.63 3.26
CA LEU A 86 -4.02 2.31 3.37
C LEU A 86 -2.51 2.37 3.07
N LEU A 87 -2.11 3.07 2.00
CA LEU A 87 -0.69 3.22 1.70
C LEU A 87 0.04 4.05 2.77
N ALA A 88 -0.63 5.06 3.34
CA ALA A 88 -0.09 5.79 4.49
C ALA A 88 0.12 4.87 5.70
N ALA A 89 -0.84 3.99 6.00
CA ALA A 89 -0.70 3.00 7.07
C ALA A 89 0.46 2.03 6.79
N LEU A 90 0.58 1.51 5.56
CA LEU A 90 1.72 0.67 5.17
C LEU A 90 3.06 1.41 5.30
N GLY A 91 3.11 2.69 4.93
CA GLY A 91 4.29 3.54 5.12
C GLY A 91 4.66 3.74 6.59
N ALA A 92 3.66 3.84 7.48
CA ALA A 92 3.89 3.92 8.92
C ALA A 92 4.49 2.63 9.52
N TRP A 93 4.18 1.47 8.93
CA TRP A 93 4.70 0.18 9.38
C TRP A 93 6.03 -0.23 8.75
N LEU A 94 6.22 0.09 7.46
CA LEU A 94 7.32 -0.44 6.65
C LEU A 94 8.38 0.62 6.29
N GLY A 95 8.06 1.89 6.53
CA GLY A 95 8.93 3.02 6.18
C GLY A 95 8.75 3.49 4.74
N TRP A 96 9.25 4.69 4.48
CA TRP A 96 9.14 5.34 3.17
C TRP A 96 9.94 4.61 2.07
N GLN A 97 11.02 3.92 2.45
CA GLN A 97 11.92 3.22 1.53
C GLN A 97 11.22 2.06 0.80
N GLN A 98 10.18 1.48 1.40
CA GLN A 98 9.45 0.35 0.85
C GLN A 98 8.26 0.78 -0.04
N LEU A 99 7.85 2.05 0.04
CA LEU A 99 6.69 2.56 -0.70
C LEU A 99 6.80 2.41 -2.22
N PRO A 100 7.93 2.73 -2.89
CA PRO A 100 8.04 2.57 -4.33
C PRO A 100 7.82 1.12 -4.77
N MET A 101 8.34 0.17 -3.99
CA MET A 101 8.19 -1.26 -4.25
C MET A 101 6.73 -1.69 -4.09
N ILE A 102 6.05 -1.26 -3.03
CA ILE A 102 4.64 -1.57 -2.78
C ILE A 102 3.77 -1.04 -3.93
N ILE A 103 3.98 0.22 -4.33
CA ILE A 103 3.22 0.86 -5.42
C ILE A 103 3.45 0.10 -6.73
N MET A 104 4.70 -0.20 -7.06
CA MET A 104 5.03 -0.88 -8.31
C MET A 104 4.45 -2.29 -8.35
N MET A 105 4.59 -3.07 -7.28
CA MET A 105 4.02 -4.42 -7.20
C MET A 105 2.49 -4.41 -7.27
N SER A 106 1.83 -3.51 -6.54
CA SER A 106 0.36 -3.41 -6.57
C SER A 106 -0.15 -2.98 -7.94
N ALA A 107 0.54 -2.05 -8.62
CA ALA A 107 0.18 -1.60 -9.95
C ALA A 107 0.34 -2.72 -10.99
N VAL A 108 1.44 -3.47 -10.96
CA VAL A 108 1.69 -4.59 -11.88
C VAL A 108 0.67 -5.70 -11.67
N VAL A 109 0.46 -6.15 -10.43
CA VAL A 109 -0.50 -7.22 -10.11
C VAL A 109 -1.92 -6.79 -10.45
N GLY A 110 -2.31 -5.56 -10.12
CA GLY A 110 -3.61 -4.99 -10.46
C GLY A 110 -3.83 -4.89 -11.96
N ALA A 111 -2.82 -4.45 -12.73
CA ALA A 111 -2.91 -4.36 -14.19
C ALA A 111 -3.05 -5.75 -14.82
N VAL A 112 -2.22 -6.72 -14.42
CA VAL A 112 -2.27 -8.10 -14.93
C VAL A 112 -3.64 -8.73 -14.64
N PHE A 113 -4.11 -8.63 -13.40
CA PHE A 113 -5.42 -9.18 -13.02
C PHE A 113 -6.55 -8.55 -13.84
N ASN A 114 -6.49 -7.25 -14.05
CA ASN A 114 -7.46 -6.50 -14.83
C ASN A 114 -7.50 -6.95 -16.28
N ILE A 115 -6.34 -7.10 -16.93
CA ILE A 115 -6.23 -7.58 -18.30
C ILE A 115 -6.82 -8.99 -18.42
N ILE A 116 -6.51 -9.87 -17.47
CA ILE A 116 -7.06 -11.24 -17.45
C ILE A 116 -8.58 -11.22 -17.30
N MET A 117 -9.14 -10.38 -16.43
CA MET A 117 -10.58 -10.29 -16.20
C MET A 117 -11.32 -9.73 -17.42
N ILE A 118 -10.75 -8.74 -18.11
CA ILE A 118 -11.31 -8.20 -19.34
C ILE A 118 -11.29 -9.27 -20.45
N ALA A 119 -10.18 -9.98 -20.61
CA ALA A 119 -10.02 -11.02 -21.63
C ALA A 119 -10.91 -12.25 -21.39
N ALA A 120 -11.06 -12.68 -20.10
CA ALA A 120 -11.78 -13.91 -19.77
C ALA A 120 -13.30 -13.72 -19.67
N ARG A 121 -13.79 -12.55 -19.22
CA ARG A 121 -15.22 -12.34 -18.91
C ARG A 121 -15.88 -11.22 -19.71
N GLY A 122 -15.19 -10.58 -20.66
CA GLY A 122 -15.74 -9.47 -21.43
C GLY A 122 -16.21 -8.30 -20.54
N ARG A 123 -15.55 -8.10 -19.39
CA ARG A 123 -15.95 -7.13 -18.39
C ARG A 123 -15.91 -5.72 -18.97
N ASP A 124 -16.97 -4.96 -18.72
CA ASP A 124 -17.04 -3.58 -19.14
C ASP A 124 -15.90 -2.76 -18.52
N ARG A 125 -15.18 -1.98 -19.32
CA ARG A 125 -14.06 -1.14 -18.89
C ARG A 125 -14.47 -0.05 -17.88
N ASN A 126 -15.76 0.15 -17.66
CA ASN A 126 -16.29 1.19 -16.78
C ASN A 126 -16.56 0.72 -15.35
N ILE A 127 -16.35 -0.57 -15.04
CA ILE A 127 -16.54 -1.08 -13.68
C ILE A 127 -15.29 -0.76 -12.87
N PRO A 128 -15.39 0.05 -11.81
CA PRO A 128 -14.26 0.35 -10.94
C PRO A 128 -13.70 -0.93 -10.32
N ILE A 129 -12.37 -0.97 -10.18
CA ILE A 129 -11.67 -2.12 -9.64
C ILE A 129 -11.13 -1.74 -8.28
N PRO A 130 -11.38 -2.57 -7.26
CA PRO A 130 -10.81 -2.33 -5.95
C PRO A 130 -9.28 -2.43 -6.04
N PHE A 131 -8.57 -1.35 -5.73
CA PHE A 131 -7.11 -1.32 -5.72
C PHE A 131 -6.53 -1.79 -4.39
N GLY A 132 -7.31 -1.64 -3.30
CA GLY A 132 -6.93 -2.00 -1.94
C GLY A 132 -6.41 -3.43 -1.77
N PRO A 133 -7.04 -4.48 -2.33
CA PRO A 133 -6.54 -5.85 -2.22
C PRO A 133 -5.13 -6.04 -2.77
N TYR A 134 -4.82 -5.40 -3.91
CA TYR A 134 -3.49 -5.47 -4.52
C TYR A 134 -2.45 -4.72 -3.69
N LEU A 135 -2.86 -3.57 -3.13
CA LEU A 135 -2.03 -2.76 -2.24
C LEU A 135 -1.74 -3.50 -0.93
N ALA A 136 -2.75 -4.14 -0.34
CA ALA A 136 -2.62 -4.94 0.87
C ALA A 136 -1.71 -6.17 0.64
N ALA A 137 -1.89 -6.88 -0.48
CA ALA A 137 -1.05 -8.02 -0.84
C ALA A 137 0.41 -7.60 -1.07
N ALA A 138 0.65 -6.50 -1.81
CA ALA A 138 1.97 -5.95 -2.03
C ALA A 138 2.63 -5.53 -0.72
N GLY A 139 1.90 -4.87 0.18
CA GLY A 139 2.39 -4.51 1.51
C GLY A 139 2.76 -5.71 2.36
N TRP A 140 1.97 -6.78 2.30
CA TRP A 140 2.25 -8.03 3.03
C TRP A 140 3.49 -8.74 2.48
N VAL A 141 3.63 -8.85 1.16
CA VAL A 141 4.82 -9.42 0.52
C VAL A 141 6.07 -8.60 0.87
N THR A 142 5.97 -7.29 0.82
CA THR A 142 7.07 -6.38 1.19
C THR A 142 7.45 -6.52 2.66
N MET A 143 6.50 -6.74 3.55
CA MET A 143 6.78 -6.98 4.97
C MET A 143 7.64 -8.23 5.18
N ILE A 144 7.42 -9.29 4.41
CA ILE A 144 8.11 -10.58 4.59
C ILE A 144 9.43 -10.62 3.81
N TRP A 145 9.42 -10.16 2.57
CA TRP A 145 10.56 -10.31 1.65
C TRP A 145 11.16 -8.98 1.16
N GLY A 146 10.72 -7.84 1.69
CA GLY A 146 11.16 -6.53 1.21
C GLY A 146 12.68 -6.33 1.21
N GLU A 147 13.35 -6.73 2.28
CA GLU A 147 14.82 -6.65 2.36
C GLU A 147 15.50 -7.62 1.37
N SER A 148 14.98 -8.84 1.21
CA SER A 148 15.53 -9.80 0.26
C SER A 148 15.38 -9.33 -1.18
N ILE A 149 14.22 -8.80 -1.53
CA ILE A 149 13.93 -8.27 -2.87
C ILE A 149 14.80 -7.04 -3.16
N LYS A 150 14.93 -6.13 -2.19
CA LYS A 150 15.78 -4.95 -2.29
C LYS A 150 17.24 -5.33 -2.54
N ASN A 151 17.77 -6.28 -1.77
CA ASN A 151 19.16 -6.74 -1.93
C ASN A 151 19.37 -7.41 -3.29
N THR A 152 18.46 -8.29 -3.71
CA THR A 152 18.51 -8.91 -5.04
C THR A 152 18.47 -7.87 -6.17
N TYR A 153 17.65 -6.83 -6.03
CA TYR A 153 17.55 -5.76 -7.02
C TYR A 153 18.86 -4.96 -7.10
N LEU A 154 19.48 -4.65 -5.96
CA LEU A 154 20.77 -3.95 -5.92
C LEU A 154 21.91 -4.80 -6.50
N ASP A 155 21.94 -6.09 -6.18
CA ASP A 155 22.92 -7.04 -6.71
C ASP A 155 22.82 -7.26 -8.23
N LEU A 156 21.63 -7.03 -8.82
CA LEU A 156 21.42 -7.10 -10.26
C LEU A 156 21.81 -5.81 -10.99
N MET A 157 21.85 -4.69 -10.30
CA MET A 157 22.14 -3.37 -10.90
C MET A 157 23.61 -2.95 -10.76
N PHE A 158 24.34 -3.52 -9.79
CA PHE A 158 25.72 -3.20 -9.48
C PHE A 158 26.60 -4.44 -9.44
#